data_78dcfb078dfee9c1a82e4bad447dfb05
#
_entry.id   78dcfb078dfee9c1a82e4bad447dfb05
#
_cell.length_a   1.000
_cell.length_b   1.000
_cell.length_c   1.000
_cell.angle_alpha   90.00
_cell.angle_beta   90.00
_cell.angle_gamma   90.00
#
_symmetry.space_group_name_H-M   'P 1'
#
loop_
_entity.id
_entity.type
_entity.pdbx_description
1 polymer ?
#
loop_
_entity_poly.entity_id
_entity_poly.type
_entity_poly.pdbx_seq_one_letter_code
_entity_poly.pdbx_strand_id
1 'polypeptide(L)'
;MIKPIIPQKNLHHFLSKSILLIASLVILGCQSTPKNDYDINYDFSQLQSFNLINVTNSDDPLTVQRVKQNITDALVKQGFTQTDNQADFSVSFAFETEEKPKSSGLSIGLGTGSWGSGGGASVGTSIGVPLGSDSAKVQIIQIDIIDPKQNKLIWRGTDKYDFEEGGEHKANKTAETVYHILQQFPPKN
;
A
#
# COMPACT_ATOMS: atom_id res chain seq x y z
N MET A 1 -53.65 -23.46 25.46
CA MET A 1 -52.27 -23.47 24.93
C MET A 1 -52.27 -22.86 23.55
N ILE A 2 -51.90 -21.58 23.42
CA ILE A 2 -51.92 -20.87 22.13
C ILE A 2 -50.47 -20.79 21.67
N LYS A 3 -50.15 -21.48 20.55
CA LYS A 3 -48.84 -21.40 19.89
C LYS A 3 -48.78 -20.12 19.03
N PRO A 4 -47.80 -19.26 19.18
CA PRO A 4 -47.62 -18.10 18.30
C PRO A 4 -47.16 -18.56 16.95
N ILE A 5 -47.94 -18.27 15.90
CA ILE A 5 -47.59 -18.47 14.49
C ILE A 5 -46.75 -17.27 14.06
N ILE A 6 -45.45 -17.44 13.97
CA ILE A 6 -44.53 -16.39 13.42
C ILE A 6 -44.63 -16.52 11.88
N PRO A 7 -44.96 -15.44 11.13
CA PRO A 7 -45.06 -15.52 9.68
C PRO A 7 -43.65 -15.69 9.08
N GLN A 8 -43.45 -16.83 8.39
CA GLN A 8 -42.16 -17.19 7.77
C GLN A 8 -41.61 -16.17 6.74
N LYS A 9 -42.45 -15.28 6.23
CA LYS A 9 -42.10 -14.33 5.17
C LYS A 9 -41.07 -13.26 5.64
N ASN A 10 -41.00 -12.94 6.93
CA ASN A 10 -40.13 -11.94 7.46
C ASN A 10 -38.72 -12.49 7.83
N LEU A 11 -38.59 -13.79 7.99
CA LEU A 11 -37.31 -14.42 8.38
C LEU A 11 -36.31 -14.39 7.22
N HIS A 12 -36.72 -14.57 5.96
CA HIS A 12 -35.85 -14.51 4.81
C HIS A 12 -35.33 -13.08 4.52
N HIS A 13 -36.14 -12.06 4.78
CA HIS A 13 -35.71 -10.67 4.63
C HIS A 13 -34.73 -10.23 5.73
N PHE A 14 -34.86 -10.76 6.93
CA PHE A 14 -33.90 -10.52 8.02
C PHE A 14 -32.55 -11.22 7.76
N LEU A 15 -32.58 -12.49 7.33
CA LEU A 15 -31.37 -13.22 6.98
C LEU A 15 -30.62 -12.56 5.79
N SER A 16 -31.34 -12.14 4.74
CA SER A 16 -30.76 -11.49 3.58
C SER A 16 -30.08 -10.17 3.92
N LYS A 17 -30.71 -9.34 4.77
CA LYS A 17 -30.10 -8.07 5.22
C LYS A 17 -28.90 -8.27 6.13
N SER A 18 -28.91 -9.29 6.99
CA SER A 18 -27.77 -9.62 7.86
C SER A 18 -26.57 -10.14 7.07
N ILE A 19 -26.81 -10.95 6.03
CA ILE A 19 -25.73 -11.45 5.14
C ILE A 19 -25.13 -10.30 4.33
N LEU A 20 -25.92 -9.33 3.87
CA LEU A 20 -25.45 -8.17 3.14
C LEU A 20 -24.60 -7.25 4.04
N LEU A 21 -24.97 -7.11 5.31
CA LEU A 21 -24.24 -6.31 6.29
C LEU A 21 -22.88 -6.93 6.67
N ILE A 22 -22.84 -8.27 6.77
CA ILE A 22 -21.61 -9.01 7.08
C ILE A 22 -20.66 -9.00 5.87
N ALA A 23 -21.16 -9.07 4.64
CA ALA A 23 -20.37 -9.02 3.42
C ALA A 23 -19.67 -7.65 3.23
N SER A 24 -20.24 -6.56 3.76
CA SER A 24 -19.63 -5.22 3.65
C SER A 24 -18.49 -4.97 4.64
N LEU A 25 -18.32 -5.81 5.68
CA LEU A 25 -17.23 -5.66 6.67
C LEU A 25 -15.90 -6.32 6.26
N VAL A 26 -15.87 -7.10 5.20
CA VAL A 26 -14.69 -7.92 4.82
C VAL A 26 -13.70 -7.17 3.90
N ILE A 27 -13.98 -5.92 3.51
CA ILE A 27 -13.12 -5.13 2.59
C ILE A 27 -12.13 -4.23 3.36
N LEU A 28 -11.75 -4.59 4.57
CA LEU A 28 -10.61 -3.97 5.26
C LEU A 28 -9.32 -4.68 4.78
N GLY A 29 -8.93 -4.40 3.53
CA GLY A 29 -7.65 -4.84 2.99
C GLY A 29 -6.52 -4.35 3.89
N CYS A 30 -5.51 -5.18 4.12
CA CYS A 30 -4.26 -4.80 4.77
C CYS A 30 -3.58 -3.71 3.93
N GLN A 31 -3.90 -2.45 4.20
CA GLN A 31 -3.25 -1.30 3.62
C GLN A 31 -2.02 -1.00 4.48
N SER A 32 -0.84 -0.85 3.86
CA SER A 32 0.33 -0.39 4.58
C SER A 32 0.01 0.99 5.18
N THR A 33 0.48 1.22 6.40
CA THR A 33 0.34 2.54 7.02
C THR A 33 1.54 3.38 6.61
N PRO A 34 1.35 4.47 5.85
CA PRO A 34 2.46 5.34 5.48
C PRO A 34 3.13 5.90 6.74
N LYS A 35 4.45 6.03 6.67
CA LYS A 35 5.26 6.64 7.73
C LYS A 35 5.66 8.04 7.32
N ASN A 36 5.59 8.98 8.25
CA ASN A 36 6.10 10.32 8.04
C ASN A 36 6.97 10.78 9.20
N ASP A 37 7.85 11.74 8.91
CA ASP A 37 8.65 12.49 9.87
C ASP A 37 8.76 13.93 9.39
N TYR A 38 8.80 14.89 10.31
CA TYR A 38 8.83 16.31 9.97
C TYR A 38 9.45 17.17 11.05
N ASP A 39 9.91 18.35 10.65
CA ASP A 39 10.40 19.37 11.59
C ASP A 39 9.23 19.99 12.37
N ILE A 40 9.13 19.65 13.65
CA ILE A 40 8.05 20.11 14.55
C ILE A 40 8.06 21.62 14.79
N ASN A 41 9.17 22.32 14.49
CA ASN A 41 9.30 23.76 14.67
C ASN A 41 9.06 24.53 13.37
N TYR A 42 8.77 23.84 12.25
CA TYR A 42 8.53 24.48 10.97
C TYR A 42 7.07 24.89 10.82
N ASP A 43 6.84 26.11 10.36
CA ASP A 43 5.49 26.61 10.06
C ASP A 43 5.08 26.21 8.63
N PHE A 44 4.30 25.16 8.54
CA PHE A 44 3.76 24.66 7.26
C PHE A 44 2.62 25.50 6.71
N SER A 45 2.00 26.41 7.49
CA SER A 45 0.81 27.16 7.09
C SER A 45 1.06 28.17 5.98
N GLN A 46 2.30 28.60 5.79
CA GLN A 46 2.71 29.57 4.78
C GLN A 46 3.04 28.96 3.41
N LEU A 47 3.02 27.62 3.30
CA LEU A 47 3.34 26.94 2.06
C LEU A 47 2.15 27.01 1.09
N GLN A 48 2.36 27.51 -0.14
CA GLN A 48 1.33 27.64 -1.17
C GLN A 48 1.77 27.11 -2.53
N SER A 49 3.07 27.12 -2.80
CA SER A 49 3.62 26.78 -4.11
C SER A 49 4.77 25.79 -4.02
N PHE A 50 4.88 24.91 -5.02
CA PHE A 50 5.90 23.89 -5.07
C PHE A 50 6.57 23.78 -6.45
N ASN A 51 7.79 23.26 -6.47
CA ASN A 51 8.44 22.75 -7.65
C ASN A 51 8.92 21.31 -7.43
N LEU A 52 9.13 20.60 -8.52
CA LEU A 52 9.67 19.23 -8.48
C LEU A 52 11.16 19.26 -8.81
N ILE A 53 11.96 18.66 -7.95
CA ILE A 53 13.39 18.43 -8.23
C ILE A 53 13.48 17.25 -9.21
N ASN A 54 14.22 17.42 -10.30
CA ASN A 54 14.38 16.33 -11.26
C ASN A 54 15.21 15.19 -10.65
N VAL A 55 14.63 13.99 -10.69
CA VAL A 55 15.36 12.75 -10.39
C VAL A 55 16.21 12.40 -11.61
N THR A 56 17.51 12.45 -11.45
CA THR A 56 18.47 12.04 -12.46
C THR A 56 18.89 10.59 -12.20
N ASN A 57 18.84 9.76 -13.24
CA ASN A 57 19.32 8.36 -13.25
C ASN A 57 18.45 7.35 -12.48
N SER A 58 17.33 6.97 -13.07
CA SER A 58 16.59 5.78 -12.67
C SER A 58 16.53 4.79 -13.82
N ASP A 59 16.71 3.52 -13.51
CA ASP A 59 16.58 2.41 -14.47
C ASP A 59 15.09 2.13 -14.83
N ASP A 60 14.13 2.78 -14.16
CA ASP A 60 12.69 2.66 -14.43
C ASP A 60 12.05 4.04 -14.73
N PRO A 61 12.22 4.56 -15.97
CA PRO A 61 11.69 5.87 -16.35
C PRO A 61 10.16 5.94 -16.33
N LEU A 62 9.45 4.82 -16.50
CA LEU A 62 7.99 4.77 -16.42
C LEU A 62 7.52 5.01 -14.98
N THR A 63 8.19 4.42 -14.00
CA THR A 63 7.88 4.66 -12.60
C THR A 63 8.24 6.09 -12.20
N VAL A 64 9.35 6.66 -12.66
CA VAL A 64 9.69 8.08 -12.46
C VAL A 64 8.56 8.98 -12.93
N GLN A 65 8.10 8.78 -14.16
CA GLN A 65 7.03 9.60 -14.73
C GLN A 65 5.73 9.47 -13.96
N ARG A 66 5.33 8.25 -13.57
CA ARG A 66 4.13 7.99 -12.77
C ARG A 66 4.19 8.67 -11.40
N VAL A 67 5.29 8.50 -10.68
CA VAL A 67 5.46 9.12 -9.36
C VAL A 67 5.41 10.64 -9.47
N LYS A 68 6.14 11.23 -10.44
CA LYS A 68 6.13 12.67 -10.69
C LYS A 68 4.72 13.21 -10.97
N GLN A 69 3.98 12.55 -11.85
CA GLN A 69 2.62 12.95 -12.19
C GLN A 69 1.68 12.84 -10.98
N ASN A 70 1.74 11.72 -10.26
CA ASN A 70 0.88 11.49 -9.10
C ASN A 70 1.17 12.48 -7.94
N ILE A 71 2.45 12.86 -7.73
CA ILE A 71 2.82 13.91 -6.77
C ILE A 71 2.19 15.25 -7.17
N THR A 72 2.34 15.63 -8.44
CA THR A 72 1.75 16.88 -8.95
C THR A 72 0.24 16.89 -8.74
N ASP A 73 -0.45 15.84 -9.17
CA ASP A 73 -1.91 15.74 -9.08
C ASP A 73 -2.39 15.78 -7.63
N ALA A 74 -1.69 15.09 -6.72
CA ALA A 74 -2.04 15.06 -5.31
C ALA A 74 -1.86 16.45 -4.64
N LEU A 75 -0.75 17.13 -4.88
CA LEU A 75 -0.47 18.44 -4.30
C LEU A 75 -1.40 19.52 -4.88
N VAL A 76 -1.67 19.51 -6.18
CA VAL A 76 -2.62 20.44 -6.81
C VAL A 76 -4.03 20.21 -6.24
N LYS A 77 -4.44 18.96 -6.04
CA LYS A 77 -5.72 18.63 -5.40
C LYS A 77 -5.82 19.12 -3.95
N GLN A 78 -4.70 19.22 -3.25
CA GLN A 78 -4.62 19.78 -1.90
C GLN A 78 -4.61 21.31 -1.88
N GLY A 79 -4.55 21.96 -3.03
CA GLY A 79 -4.59 23.41 -3.17
C GLY A 79 -3.23 24.08 -3.38
N PHE A 80 -2.14 23.32 -3.50
CA PHE A 80 -0.83 23.86 -3.83
C PHE A 80 -0.71 24.18 -5.32
N THR A 81 0.06 25.22 -5.66
CA THR A 81 0.30 25.63 -7.04
C THR A 81 1.70 25.19 -7.48
N GLN A 82 1.79 24.48 -8.60
CA GLN A 82 3.10 24.15 -9.19
C GLN A 82 3.70 25.41 -9.86
N THR A 83 4.96 25.68 -9.61
CA THR A 83 5.71 26.79 -10.21
C THR A 83 7.16 26.38 -10.47
N ASP A 84 7.75 26.93 -11.53
CA ASP A 84 9.18 26.73 -11.81
C ASP A 84 10.05 27.80 -11.18
N ASN A 85 9.45 28.89 -10.65
CA ASN A 85 10.15 30.05 -10.11
C ASN A 85 9.76 30.27 -8.63
N GLN A 86 10.78 30.32 -7.75
CA GLN A 86 10.63 30.74 -6.35
C GLN A 86 9.48 30.01 -5.61
N ALA A 87 9.42 28.69 -5.74
CA ALA A 87 8.49 27.88 -4.97
C ALA A 87 8.74 28.02 -3.46
N ASP A 88 7.67 27.91 -2.67
CA ASP A 88 7.79 27.92 -1.21
C ASP A 88 8.44 26.62 -0.71
N PHE A 89 8.24 25.51 -1.43
CA PHE A 89 8.92 24.25 -1.15
C PHE A 89 9.28 23.49 -2.42
N SER A 90 10.32 22.68 -2.32
CA SER A 90 10.74 21.76 -3.36
C SER A 90 10.39 20.33 -2.97
N VAL A 91 9.94 19.55 -3.94
CA VAL A 91 9.62 18.14 -3.75
C VAL A 91 10.66 17.29 -4.45
N SER A 92 11.30 16.42 -3.70
CA SER A 92 12.15 15.35 -4.20
C SER A 92 11.49 14.00 -3.92
N PHE A 93 11.80 12.99 -4.72
CA PHE A 93 11.35 11.63 -4.44
C PHE A 93 12.41 10.62 -4.84
N ALA A 94 12.36 9.48 -4.18
CA ALA A 94 13.13 8.29 -4.50
C ALA A 94 12.22 7.07 -4.46
N PHE A 95 12.59 6.03 -5.18
CA PHE A 95 11.94 4.74 -5.04
C PHE A 95 12.96 3.61 -5.21
N GLU A 96 12.67 2.50 -4.55
CA GLU A 96 13.47 1.29 -4.57
C GLU A 96 12.57 0.09 -4.82
N THR A 97 13.06 -0.88 -5.60
CA THR A 97 12.38 -2.14 -5.84
C THR A 97 13.16 -3.25 -5.16
N GLU A 98 12.52 -3.90 -4.21
CA GLU A 98 13.06 -5.08 -3.52
C GLU A 98 12.36 -6.35 -3.99
N GLU A 99 13.10 -7.44 -4.09
CA GLU A 99 12.49 -8.74 -4.27
C GLU A 99 11.95 -9.24 -2.92
N LYS A 100 10.69 -9.69 -2.90
CA LYS A 100 10.16 -10.35 -1.71
C LYS A 100 10.93 -11.64 -1.46
N PRO A 101 11.36 -11.89 -0.20
CA PRO A 101 11.88 -13.19 0.15
C PRO A 101 10.85 -14.25 -0.22
N LYS A 102 11.27 -15.29 -0.93
CA LYS A 102 10.40 -16.42 -1.23
C LYS A 102 9.82 -16.92 0.09
N SER A 103 8.50 -16.80 0.26
CA SER A 103 7.85 -17.45 1.38
C SER A 103 8.11 -18.95 1.23
N SER A 104 8.86 -19.53 2.15
CA SER A 104 9.03 -20.98 2.23
C SER A 104 7.63 -21.57 2.33
N GLY A 105 7.17 -22.16 1.24
CA GLY A 105 5.83 -22.72 1.12
C GLY A 105 5.57 -23.66 2.28
N LEU A 106 4.40 -23.53 2.90
CA LEU A 106 3.93 -24.48 3.90
C LEU A 106 3.75 -25.84 3.22
N SER A 107 4.72 -26.73 3.40
CA SER A 107 4.59 -28.12 2.93
C SER A 107 3.61 -28.85 3.86
N ILE A 108 2.37 -28.98 3.43
CA ILE A 108 1.41 -29.89 4.08
C ILE A 108 1.77 -31.30 3.64
N GLY A 109 2.52 -32.02 4.46
CA GLY A 109 2.76 -33.44 4.28
C GLY A 109 1.48 -34.24 4.59
N LEU A 110 0.73 -34.67 3.57
CA LEU A 110 -0.30 -35.69 3.74
C LEU A 110 0.40 -37.06 3.87
N GLY A 111 0.85 -37.38 5.08
CA GLY A 111 1.34 -38.69 5.40
C GLY A 111 0.20 -39.57 5.88
N THR A 112 -0.18 -40.62 5.15
CA THR A 112 -0.98 -41.70 5.69
C THR A 112 -0.03 -42.59 6.49
N GLY A 113 0.06 -42.35 7.80
CA GLY A 113 0.81 -43.18 8.74
C GLY A 113 -0.02 -44.37 9.15
N SER A 114 0.39 -45.59 8.77
CA SER A 114 -0.10 -46.83 9.38
C SER A 114 0.71 -47.06 10.64
N TRP A 115 0.07 -47.08 11.80
CA TRP A 115 0.70 -47.41 13.10
C TRP A 115 0.72 -48.93 13.28
N GLY A 116 1.82 -49.52 12.91
CA GLY A 116 2.11 -50.94 13.25
C GLY A 116 3.33 -51.00 14.19
N SER A 117 3.29 -51.86 15.19
CA SER A 117 4.35 -52.07 16.17
C SER A 117 5.60 -52.70 15.53
N GLY A 118 6.51 -51.87 15.01
CA GLY A 118 7.77 -52.29 14.42
C GLY A 118 8.19 -51.32 13.32
N GLY A 119 9.10 -50.41 13.61
CA GLY A 119 9.87 -49.53 12.76
C GLY A 119 9.29 -49.22 11.37
N GLY A 120 8.50 -48.21 11.24
CA GLY A 120 7.94 -47.80 9.94
C GLY A 120 8.79 -46.68 9.29
N ALA A 121 9.30 -46.93 8.08
CA ALA A 121 9.83 -45.91 7.20
C ALA A 121 8.66 -45.24 6.50
N SER A 122 8.43 -43.95 6.74
CA SER A 122 7.43 -43.17 6.01
C SER A 122 8.08 -42.57 4.76
N VAL A 123 7.67 -43.03 3.57
CA VAL A 123 7.95 -42.34 2.31
C VAL A 123 6.85 -41.32 2.12
N GLY A 124 7.11 -40.10 2.56
CA GLY A 124 6.24 -38.94 2.34
C GLY A 124 6.66 -38.24 1.07
N THR A 125 5.82 -38.24 0.03
CA THR A 125 5.98 -37.34 -1.09
C THR A 125 5.36 -36.01 -0.66
N SER A 126 6.21 -35.02 -0.30
CA SER A 126 5.75 -33.66 -0.07
C SER A 126 5.55 -32.96 -1.39
N ILE A 127 4.30 -32.78 -1.78
CA ILE A 127 3.94 -31.87 -2.88
C ILE A 127 3.90 -30.47 -2.25
N GLY A 128 4.99 -29.71 -2.39
CA GLY A 128 5.00 -28.28 -2.06
C GLY A 128 4.12 -27.55 -3.08
N VAL A 129 2.94 -27.12 -2.66
CA VAL A 129 2.14 -26.19 -3.45
C VAL A 129 2.68 -24.80 -3.11
N PRO A 130 3.31 -24.08 -4.08
CA PRO A 130 3.70 -22.69 -3.83
C PRO A 130 2.41 -21.88 -3.67
N LEU A 131 2.10 -21.47 -2.45
CA LEU A 131 1.04 -20.53 -2.14
C LEU A 131 1.62 -19.11 -2.22
N GLY A 132 1.59 -18.54 -3.41
CA GLY A 132 2.07 -17.18 -3.69
C GLY A 132 2.89 -17.14 -4.98
N SER A 133 2.80 -16.06 -5.74
CA SER A 133 3.65 -15.89 -6.91
C SER A 133 5.10 -15.74 -6.46
N ASP A 134 5.99 -16.57 -7.01
CA ASP A 134 7.44 -16.59 -6.72
C ASP A 134 8.18 -15.29 -7.18
N SER A 135 7.44 -14.31 -7.70
CA SER A 135 7.97 -13.10 -8.32
C SER A 135 7.42 -11.79 -7.74
N ALA A 136 6.76 -11.84 -6.58
CA ALA A 136 6.28 -10.61 -5.94
C ALA A 136 7.45 -9.70 -5.55
N LYS A 137 7.36 -8.45 -5.97
CA LYS A 137 8.31 -7.38 -5.66
C LYS A 137 7.65 -6.37 -4.75
N VAL A 138 8.46 -5.67 -3.96
CA VAL A 138 8.02 -4.55 -3.14
C VAL A 138 8.59 -3.27 -3.74
N GLN A 139 7.73 -2.31 -4.05
CA GLN A 139 8.13 -0.96 -4.41
C GLN A 139 8.01 -0.08 -3.18
N ILE A 140 9.12 0.50 -2.76
CA ILE A 140 9.16 1.50 -1.69
C ILE A 140 9.22 2.87 -2.35
N ILE A 141 8.41 3.83 -1.89
CA ILE A 141 8.40 5.21 -2.38
C ILE A 141 8.66 6.12 -1.18
N GLN A 142 9.61 7.04 -1.34
CA GLN A 142 9.91 8.11 -0.41
C GLN A 142 9.68 9.45 -1.10
N ILE A 143 9.03 10.38 -0.40
CA ILE A 143 8.80 11.75 -0.85
C ILE A 143 9.35 12.69 0.22
N ASP A 144 10.18 13.62 -0.21
CA ASP A 144 10.85 14.62 0.61
C ASP A 144 10.37 16.03 0.25
N ILE A 145 10.00 16.79 1.25
CA ILE A 145 9.68 18.21 1.13
C ILE A 145 10.82 19.03 1.72
N ILE A 146 11.34 19.94 0.93
CA ILE A 146 12.54 20.70 1.21
C ILE A 146 12.22 22.19 1.17
N ASP A 147 12.61 22.94 2.19
CA ASP A 147 12.62 24.40 2.15
C ASP A 147 13.80 24.86 1.28
N PRO A 148 13.56 25.47 0.09
CA PRO A 148 14.62 25.86 -0.81
C PRO A 148 15.45 27.04 -0.29
N LYS A 149 14.90 27.88 0.62
CA LYS A 149 15.59 29.03 1.20
C LYS A 149 16.65 28.61 2.20
N GLN A 150 16.35 27.56 2.99
CA GLN A 150 17.26 27.02 4.00
C GLN A 150 18.00 25.78 3.51
N ASN A 151 17.65 25.23 2.34
CA ASN A 151 18.11 23.95 1.83
C ASN A 151 17.93 22.83 2.88
N LYS A 152 16.78 22.83 3.56
CA LYS A 152 16.50 21.96 4.70
C LYS A 152 15.34 21.04 4.41
N LEU A 153 15.51 19.75 4.70
CA LEU A 153 14.42 18.80 4.72
C LEU A 153 13.45 19.17 5.86
N ILE A 154 12.19 19.41 5.53
CA ILE A 154 11.16 19.83 6.49
C ILE A 154 10.09 18.75 6.71
N TRP A 155 9.93 17.83 5.75
CA TRP A 155 9.02 16.70 5.87
C TRP A 155 9.46 15.55 4.95
N ARG A 156 9.25 14.33 5.41
CA ARG A 156 9.49 13.10 4.66
C ARG A 156 8.33 12.14 4.87
N GLY A 157 7.83 11.56 3.81
CA GLY A 157 6.87 10.46 3.86
C GLY A 157 7.36 9.25 3.09
N THR A 158 7.03 8.06 3.60
CA THR A 158 7.42 6.78 2.98
C THR A 158 6.29 5.79 3.09
N ASP A 159 6.03 5.08 2.00
CA ASP A 159 5.09 3.95 1.95
C ASP A 159 5.54 2.94 0.89
N LYS A 160 4.91 1.77 0.87
CA LYS A 160 5.28 0.68 -0.04
C LYS A 160 4.06 -0.11 -0.51
N TYR A 161 4.21 -0.75 -1.65
CA TYR A 161 3.22 -1.68 -2.18
C TYR A 161 3.87 -2.89 -2.85
N ASP A 162 3.12 -3.98 -2.90
CA ASP A 162 3.53 -5.21 -3.58
C ASP A 162 3.05 -5.19 -5.04
N PHE A 163 3.86 -5.71 -5.94
CA PHE A 163 3.49 -5.94 -7.33
C PHE A 163 4.24 -7.14 -7.91
N GLU A 164 3.66 -7.78 -8.90
CA GLU A 164 4.26 -8.92 -9.60
C GLU A 164 4.81 -8.49 -10.95
N GLU A 165 3.98 -7.79 -11.70
CA GLU A 165 4.29 -7.31 -13.05
C GLU A 165 4.03 -5.81 -13.18
N GLY A 166 4.53 -5.21 -14.26
CA GLY A 166 4.28 -3.82 -14.62
C GLY A 166 2.82 -3.58 -15.07
N GLY A 167 2.63 -2.54 -15.87
CA GLY A 167 1.33 -2.22 -16.46
C GLY A 167 0.37 -1.48 -15.52
N GLU A 168 -0.93 -1.72 -15.71
CA GLU A 168 -2.00 -0.97 -15.05
C GLU A 168 -2.02 -1.19 -13.53
N HIS A 169 -1.85 -2.42 -13.08
CA HIS A 169 -1.83 -2.71 -11.65
C HIS A 169 -0.71 -1.95 -10.92
N LYS A 170 0.51 -1.97 -11.45
CA LYS A 170 1.64 -1.19 -10.89
C LYS A 170 1.35 0.31 -10.92
N ALA A 171 0.73 0.82 -12.00
CA ALA A 171 0.38 2.23 -12.12
C ALA A 171 -0.64 2.66 -11.06
N ASN A 172 -1.71 1.89 -10.87
CA ASN A 172 -2.74 2.17 -9.87
C ASN A 172 -2.18 2.12 -8.44
N LYS A 173 -1.35 1.11 -8.14
CA LYS A 173 -0.69 1.00 -6.83
C LYS A 173 0.30 2.15 -6.58
N THR A 174 1.02 2.60 -7.59
CA THR A 174 1.89 3.80 -7.48
C THR A 174 1.05 5.04 -7.12
N ALA A 175 -0.08 5.26 -7.81
CA ALA A 175 -0.95 6.40 -7.56
C ALA A 175 -1.55 6.37 -6.14
N GLU A 176 -2.08 5.22 -5.72
CA GLU A 176 -2.61 5.00 -4.39
C GLU A 176 -1.56 5.28 -3.30
N THR A 177 -0.35 4.74 -3.45
CA THR A 177 0.74 4.90 -2.49
C THR A 177 1.20 6.36 -2.39
N VAL A 178 1.41 7.05 -3.50
CA VAL A 178 1.77 8.49 -3.50
C VAL A 178 0.68 9.32 -2.82
N TYR A 179 -0.59 9.03 -3.11
CA TYR A 179 -1.72 9.72 -2.48
C TYR A 179 -1.74 9.50 -0.96
N HIS A 180 -1.54 8.27 -0.48
CA HIS A 180 -1.49 7.95 0.95
C HIS A 180 -0.33 8.66 1.67
N ILE A 181 0.85 8.71 1.04
CA ILE A 181 1.99 9.45 1.59
C ILE A 181 1.61 10.92 1.75
N LEU A 182 1.14 11.56 0.69
CA LEU A 182 0.87 13.00 0.67
C LEU A 182 -0.39 13.41 1.45
N GLN A 183 -1.31 12.50 1.78
CA GLN A 183 -2.41 12.79 2.70
C GLN A 183 -1.92 13.20 4.10
N GLN A 184 -0.68 12.89 4.45
CA GLN A 184 -0.06 13.25 5.72
C GLN A 184 0.70 14.59 5.65
N PHE A 185 0.74 15.21 4.48
CA PHE A 185 1.34 16.52 4.26
C PHE A 185 0.27 17.56 3.89
N PRO A 186 0.32 18.79 4.47
CA PRO A 186 1.14 19.16 5.61
C PRO A 186 0.69 18.47 6.91
N PRO A 187 1.59 18.34 7.92
CA PRO A 187 1.20 17.80 9.21
C PRO A 187 0.06 18.62 9.83
N LYS A 188 -0.89 17.94 10.44
CA LYS A 188 -1.96 18.61 11.19
C LYS A 188 -1.43 18.95 12.58
N ASN A 189 -1.39 20.23 12.90
CA ASN A 189 -1.10 20.73 14.25
C ASN A 189 -2.26 20.42 15.20
#